data_c5158030b1027a1ee71bf6eb73c00527
#
_entry.id   c5158030b1027a1ee71bf6eb73c00527
#
_cell.length_a   1.000
_cell.length_b   1.000
_cell.length_c   1.000
_cell.angle_alpha   90.00
_cell.angle_beta   90.00
_cell.angle_gamma   90.00
#
_symmetry.space_group_name_H-M   'P 1'
#
loop_
_entity.id
_entity.type
_entity.pdbx_description
1 polymer ?
#
loop_
_entity_poly.entity_id
_entity_poly.type
_entity_poly.pdbx_seq_one_letter_code
_entity_poly.pdbx_strand_id
1 'polypeptide(L)'
;MSNQKTKDWIWQIVQVVNRTCKEGKDFEKLKPYFHDDVVMVSPGMVTHAKGKDVCLRTYEDACSQMTFHKLNALDEHIDVYDNAAVDCHRYECIWEFQGKKFDDTGHEIIVFVRGDKNWQIAWRTLIPGSRQIEKCPTEEQPEVQVSNDVKQTCMSLMSNMPVCYLTTIDSEGFPHTNAMNNLRYARQYPSLVDLFKEEDDDFALYLSTGMQSPKMARMKANSKVSAYFCDANQIVGLMLGGEIEIIMDQEIKNRIWQKGWTMYYPNGPEGPEYCVLKLVPSIVKGMCKNGPFEFKM
;
A
#
# COMPACT_ATOMS: atom_id res chain seq x y z
N MET A 1 -25.04 -36.03 4.21
CA MET A 1 -25.96 -34.87 4.10
C MET A 1 -26.10 -34.52 2.64
N SER A 2 -27.27 -33.98 2.21
CA SER A 2 -27.36 -33.46 0.84
C SER A 2 -26.42 -32.24 0.70
N ASN A 3 -25.86 -32.03 -0.48
CA ASN A 3 -24.94 -30.90 -0.76
C ASN A 3 -25.59 -29.55 -0.36
N GLN A 4 -26.90 -29.39 -0.56
CA GLN A 4 -27.62 -28.16 -0.19
C GLN A 4 -27.63 -27.92 1.34
N LYS A 5 -27.91 -28.95 2.17
CA LYS A 5 -27.85 -28.78 3.64
C LYS A 5 -26.46 -28.35 4.15
N THR A 6 -25.42 -28.81 3.49
CA THR A 6 -24.06 -28.41 3.82
C THR A 6 -23.81 -26.93 3.47
N LYS A 7 -24.27 -26.50 2.30
CA LYS A 7 -24.18 -25.07 1.88
C LYS A 7 -24.94 -24.17 2.86
N ASP A 8 -26.17 -24.53 3.21
CA ASP A 8 -26.99 -23.77 4.17
C ASP A 8 -26.30 -23.66 5.54
N TRP A 9 -25.64 -24.72 5.99
CA TRP A 9 -24.91 -24.71 7.25
C TRP A 9 -23.68 -23.80 7.19
N ILE A 10 -22.87 -23.90 6.14
CA ILE A 10 -21.67 -23.03 5.93
C ILE A 10 -22.11 -21.57 5.91
N TRP A 11 -23.18 -21.25 5.18
CA TRP A 11 -23.72 -19.90 5.14
C TRP A 11 -24.18 -19.39 6.51
N GLN A 12 -24.79 -20.26 7.33
CA GLN A 12 -25.13 -19.92 8.71
C GLN A 12 -23.89 -19.55 9.55
N ILE A 13 -22.76 -20.26 9.37
CA ILE A 13 -21.51 -19.92 10.07
C ILE A 13 -21.02 -18.51 9.68
N VAL A 14 -21.04 -18.17 8.39
CA VAL A 14 -20.70 -16.82 7.92
C VAL A 14 -21.57 -15.77 8.60
N GLN A 15 -22.90 -16.00 8.64
CA GLN A 15 -23.84 -15.07 9.28
C GLN A 15 -23.59 -14.93 10.80
N VAL A 16 -23.24 -16.01 11.49
CA VAL A 16 -22.89 -15.97 12.91
C VAL A 16 -21.63 -15.16 13.15
N VAL A 17 -20.58 -15.35 12.35
CA VAL A 17 -19.34 -14.58 12.46
C VAL A 17 -19.61 -13.09 12.25
N ASN A 18 -20.31 -12.73 11.18
CA ASN A 18 -20.61 -11.32 10.87
C ASN A 18 -21.47 -10.65 11.95
N ARG A 19 -22.45 -11.37 12.51
CA ARG A 19 -23.27 -10.87 13.62
C ARG A 19 -22.42 -10.61 14.86
N THR A 20 -21.55 -11.55 15.22
CA THR A 20 -20.66 -11.42 16.39
C THR A 20 -19.72 -10.22 16.22
N CYS A 21 -19.15 -10.03 15.04
CA CYS A 21 -18.30 -8.85 14.73
C CYS A 21 -19.11 -7.54 14.83
N LYS A 22 -20.33 -7.51 14.29
CA LYS A 22 -21.21 -6.34 14.36
C LYS A 22 -21.62 -6.00 15.80
N GLU A 23 -21.87 -6.99 16.62
CA GLU A 23 -22.22 -6.82 18.04
C GLU A 23 -21.01 -6.48 18.90
N GLY A 24 -19.78 -6.76 18.43
CA GLY A 24 -18.51 -6.47 19.10
C GLY A 24 -18.31 -7.19 20.44
N LYS A 25 -18.93 -8.37 20.62
CA LYS A 25 -18.88 -9.11 21.89
C LYS A 25 -19.04 -10.62 21.69
N ASP A 26 -18.71 -11.39 22.74
CA ASP A 26 -18.91 -12.83 22.80
C ASP A 26 -18.11 -13.64 21.76
N PHE A 27 -16.90 -13.20 21.39
CA PHE A 27 -16.04 -13.86 20.39
C PHE A 27 -15.71 -15.32 20.75
N GLU A 28 -15.74 -15.67 22.03
CA GLU A 28 -15.60 -17.07 22.48
C GLU A 28 -16.60 -18.04 21.84
N LYS A 29 -17.79 -17.55 21.48
CA LYS A 29 -18.82 -18.34 20.79
C LYS A 29 -18.40 -18.75 19.38
N LEU A 30 -17.41 -18.10 18.80
CA LEU A 30 -16.88 -18.42 17.48
C LEU A 30 -15.89 -19.59 17.49
N LYS A 31 -15.31 -19.94 18.63
CA LYS A 31 -14.32 -21.03 18.74
C LYS A 31 -14.70 -22.34 18.04
N PRO A 32 -15.95 -22.84 18.13
CA PRO A 32 -16.31 -24.08 17.45
C PRO A 32 -16.25 -24.00 15.92
N TYR A 33 -16.32 -22.80 15.35
CA TYR A 33 -16.36 -22.59 13.90
C TYR A 33 -14.99 -22.31 13.30
N PHE A 34 -13.92 -22.24 14.10
CA PHE A 34 -12.56 -22.01 13.65
C PHE A 34 -11.71 -23.26 13.84
N HIS A 35 -10.98 -23.64 12.80
CA HIS A 35 -9.99 -24.72 12.89
C HIS A 35 -8.82 -24.30 13.77
N ASP A 36 -8.15 -25.23 14.44
CA ASP A 36 -7.04 -24.91 15.34
C ASP A 36 -5.88 -24.21 14.61
N ASP A 37 -5.60 -24.61 13.38
CA ASP A 37 -4.56 -24.05 12.50
C ASP A 37 -5.11 -22.99 11.52
N VAL A 38 -6.24 -22.36 11.80
CA VAL A 38 -6.83 -21.36 10.89
C VAL A 38 -5.83 -20.25 10.53
N VAL A 39 -5.89 -19.81 9.29
CA VAL A 39 -5.10 -18.68 8.79
C VAL A 39 -6.03 -17.57 8.32
N MET A 40 -5.86 -16.39 8.87
CA MET A 40 -6.50 -15.17 8.38
C MET A 40 -5.45 -14.31 7.67
N VAL A 41 -5.76 -13.92 6.45
CA VAL A 41 -4.89 -13.09 5.61
C VAL A 41 -5.51 -11.71 5.50
N SER A 42 -4.73 -10.67 5.80
CA SER A 42 -5.20 -9.29 5.66
C SER A 42 -5.42 -8.92 4.19
N PRO A 43 -6.26 -7.91 3.90
CA PRO A 43 -6.37 -7.36 2.57
C PRO A 43 -5.00 -7.02 1.98
N GLY A 44 -4.76 -7.39 0.72
CA GLY A 44 -3.47 -7.21 0.06
C GLY A 44 -2.42 -8.26 0.39
N MET A 45 -2.75 -9.31 1.14
CA MET A 45 -1.87 -10.45 1.44
C MET A 45 -0.58 -10.08 2.23
N VAL A 46 -0.62 -8.98 2.99
CA VAL A 46 0.58 -8.41 3.64
C VAL A 46 0.88 -9.10 4.98
N THR A 47 -0.14 -9.45 5.75
CA THR A 47 0.01 -10.07 7.06
C THR A 47 -0.86 -11.30 7.21
N HIS A 48 -0.44 -12.22 8.07
CA HIS A 48 -1.15 -13.46 8.37
C HIS A 48 -1.29 -13.61 9.89
N ALA A 49 -2.51 -13.83 10.35
CA ALA A 49 -2.75 -14.36 11.68
C ALA A 49 -2.93 -15.88 11.57
N LYS A 50 -2.22 -16.65 12.37
CA LYS A 50 -2.27 -18.11 12.35
C LYS A 50 -2.61 -18.65 13.72
N GLY A 51 -3.54 -19.61 13.73
CA GLY A 51 -4.04 -20.27 14.92
C GLY A 51 -5.32 -19.62 15.45
N LYS A 52 -6.22 -20.46 15.98
CA LYS A 52 -7.56 -20.10 16.44
C LYS A 52 -7.57 -18.92 17.42
N ASP A 53 -6.79 -19.00 18.49
CA ASP A 53 -6.81 -17.96 19.53
C ASP A 53 -6.22 -16.65 19.03
N VAL A 54 -5.23 -16.69 18.12
CA VAL A 54 -4.66 -15.49 17.51
C VAL A 54 -5.69 -14.83 16.59
N CYS A 55 -6.36 -15.60 15.76
CA CYS A 55 -7.38 -15.09 14.84
C CYS A 55 -8.57 -14.48 15.60
N LEU A 56 -9.05 -15.14 16.66
CA LEU A 56 -10.15 -14.61 17.47
C LEU A 56 -9.78 -13.31 18.18
N ARG A 57 -8.57 -13.22 18.75
CA ARG A 57 -8.07 -11.95 19.31
C ARG A 57 -8.00 -10.84 18.27
N THR A 58 -7.57 -11.16 17.03
CA THR A 58 -7.55 -10.17 15.93
C THR A 58 -8.94 -9.62 15.64
N TYR A 59 -10.00 -10.44 15.70
CA TYR A 59 -11.38 -9.96 15.60
C TYR A 59 -11.77 -9.08 16.77
N GLU A 60 -11.48 -9.50 17.98
CA GLU A 60 -11.80 -8.77 19.20
C GLU A 60 -11.12 -7.39 19.21
N ASP A 61 -9.83 -7.35 18.90
CA ASP A 61 -9.06 -6.12 18.83
C ASP A 61 -9.61 -5.16 17.75
N ALA A 62 -9.92 -5.69 16.56
CA ALA A 62 -10.49 -4.89 15.49
C ALA A 62 -11.87 -4.33 15.89
N CYS A 63 -12.76 -5.17 16.41
CA CYS A 63 -14.11 -4.76 16.80
C CYS A 63 -14.13 -3.84 18.05
N SER A 64 -13.09 -3.88 18.89
CA SER A 64 -12.94 -2.94 20.00
C SER A 64 -12.60 -1.51 19.57
N GLN A 65 -11.99 -1.37 18.39
CA GLN A 65 -11.54 -0.07 17.86
C GLN A 65 -12.51 0.51 16.82
N MET A 66 -13.40 -0.31 16.27
CA MET A 66 -14.31 0.04 15.18
C MET A 66 -15.77 -0.18 15.60
N THR A 67 -16.65 0.68 15.10
CA THR A 67 -18.11 0.48 15.22
C THR A 67 -18.68 0.07 13.86
N PHE A 68 -19.27 -1.11 13.78
CA PHE A 68 -19.93 -1.57 12.56
C PHE A 68 -21.40 -1.16 12.55
N HIS A 69 -21.77 -0.23 11.65
CA HIS A 69 -23.16 0.18 11.43
C HIS A 69 -23.89 -0.80 10.50
N LYS A 70 -23.17 -1.33 9.50
CA LYS A 70 -23.66 -2.35 8.56
C LYS A 70 -22.54 -3.36 8.31
N LEU A 71 -22.87 -4.64 8.33
CA LEU A 71 -21.98 -5.72 7.92
C LEU A 71 -22.84 -6.84 7.38
N ASN A 72 -22.93 -6.93 6.06
CA ASN A 72 -23.75 -7.91 5.35
C ASN A 72 -22.87 -8.76 4.44
N ALA A 73 -23.14 -10.06 4.44
CA ALA A 73 -22.68 -10.99 3.43
C ALA A 73 -23.83 -11.26 2.45
N LEU A 74 -23.56 -11.18 1.16
CA LEU A 74 -24.55 -11.24 0.07
C LEU A 74 -23.98 -12.08 -1.06
N ASP A 75 -24.87 -12.56 -1.95
CA ASP A 75 -24.49 -13.22 -3.19
C ASP A 75 -23.53 -14.41 -2.96
N GLU A 76 -23.91 -15.31 -2.04
CA GLU A 76 -23.10 -16.48 -1.68
C GLU A 76 -22.89 -17.44 -2.84
N HIS A 77 -21.65 -17.87 -3.03
CA HIS A 77 -21.27 -18.94 -3.92
C HIS A 77 -20.43 -19.97 -3.17
N ILE A 78 -21.04 -21.10 -2.85
CA ILE A 78 -20.42 -22.15 -2.02
C ILE A 78 -20.22 -23.40 -2.85
N ASP A 79 -18.97 -23.84 -3.00
CA ASP A 79 -18.59 -25.11 -3.58
C ASP A 79 -18.19 -26.09 -2.48
N VAL A 80 -18.80 -27.28 -2.50
CA VAL A 80 -18.59 -28.30 -1.49
C VAL A 80 -17.92 -29.51 -2.12
N TYR A 81 -16.81 -29.92 -1.53
CA TYR A 81 -16.04 -31.12 -1.81
C TYR A 81 -16.20 -32.10 -0.66
N ASP A 82 -15.54 -33.26 -0.65
CA ASP A 82 -15.73 -34.30 0.34
C ASP A 82 -15.61 -33.80 1.79
N ASN A 83 -14.46 -33.23 2.13
CA ASN A 83 -14.11 -32.73 3.46
C ASN A 83 -13.70 -31.26 3.47
N ALA A 84 -13.86 -30.54 2.37
CA ALA A 84 -13.58 -29.12 2.23
C ALA A 84 -14.72 -28.40 1.52
N ALA A 85 -14.84 -27.08 1.76
CA ALA A 85 -15.72 -26.23 1.00
C ALA A 85 -15.07 -24.84 0.85
N VAL A 86 -15.44 -24.17 -0.22
CA VAL A 86 -15.03 -22.79 -0.48
C VAL A 86 -16.27 -21.93 -0.62
N ASP A 87 -16.34 -20.90 0.19
CA ASP A 87 -17.35 -19.85 0.09
C ASP A 87 -16.70 -18.60 -0.49
N CYS A 88 -17.36 -18.03 -1.49
CA CYS A 88 -17.02 -16.72 -2.05
C CYS A 88 -18.28 -15.89 -2.07
N HIS A 89 -18.31 -14.80 -1.30
CA HIS A 89 -19.47 -13.93 -1.23
C HIS A 89 -19.05 -12.45 -1.33
N ARG A 90 -20.03 -11.62 -1.70
CA ARG A 90 -19.85 -10.17 -1.66
C ARG A 90 -20.18 -9.68 -0.24
N TYR A 91 -19.37 -8.77 0.28
CA TYR A 91 -19.70 -8.07 1.53
C TYR A 91 -20.01 -6.59 1.27
N GLU A 92 -20.84 -6.05 2.14
CA GLU A 92 -21.11 -4.62 2.30
C GLU A 92 -20.89 -4.26 3.77
N CYS A 93 -20.04 -3.29 4.02
CA CYS A 93 -19.65 -2.89 5.36
C CYS A 93 -19.66 -1.38 5.51
N ILE A 94 -20.46 -0.86 6.46
CA ILE A 94 -20.38 0.53 6.91
C ILE A 94 -19.83 0.50 8.33
N TRP A 95 -18.68 1.10 8.50
CA TRP A 95 -17.97 1.09 9.77
C TRP A 95 -17.38 2.46 10.11
N GLU A 96 -17.09 2.67 11.38
CA GLU A 96 -16.55 3.92 11.90
C GLU A 96 -15.30 3.64 12.72
N PHE A 97 -14.27 4.44 12.49
CA PHE A 97 -13.00 4.41 13.21
C PHE A 97 -12.51 5.83 13.45
N GLN A 98 -12.19 6.18 14.69
CA GLN A 98 -11.74 7.52 15.09
C GLN A 98 -12.64 8.66 14.59
N GLY A 99 -13.96 8.45 14.64
CA GLY A 99 -14.95 9.43 14.21
C GLY A 99 -15.13 9.58 12.69
N LYS A 100 -14.44 8.75 11.88
CA LYS A 100 -14.60 8.71 10.43
C LYS A 100 -15.40 7.50 10.01
N LYS A 101 -16.38 7.71 9.13
CA LYS A 101 -17.24 6.66 8.59
C LYS A 101 -16.77 6.22 7.22
N PHE A 102 -16.76 4.92 7.00
CA PHE A 102 -16.30 4.26 5.78
C PHE A 102 -17.42 3.39 5.23
N ASP A 103 -17.60 3.39 3.93
CA ASP A 103 -18.53 2.52 3.19
C ASP A 103 -17.70 1.65 2.24
N ASP A 104 -17.53 0.40 2.61
CA ASP A 104 -16.66 -0.56 1.91
C ASP A 104 -17.51 -1.69 1.33
N THR A 105 -17.19 -2.08 0.11
CA THR A 105 -17.70 -3.30 -0.53
C THR A 105 -16.53 -4.12 -1.06
N GLY A 106 -16.74 -5.40 -1.25
CA GLY A 106 -15.73 -6.29 -1.80
C GLY A 106 -16.20 -7.73 -1.79
N HIS A 107 -15.24 -8.65 -1.92
CA HIS A 107 -15.49 -10.08 -1.80
C HIS A 107 -14.72 -10.65 -0.63
N GLU A 108 -15.30 -11.64 -0.01
CA GLU A 108 -14.64 -12.47 0.99
C GLU A 108 -14.52 -13.90 0.45
N ILE A 109 -13.35 -14.51 0.67
CA ILE A 109 -13.11 -15.92 0.36
C ILE A 109 -12.84 -16.64 1.67
N ILE A 110 -13.60 -17.70 1.94
CA ILE A 110 -13.44 -18.52 3.13
C ILE A 110 -13.31 -19.99 2.70
N VAL A 111 -12.26 -20.64 3.18
CA VAL A 111 -12.09 -22.09 3.03
C VAL A 111 -12.50 -22.76 4.32
N PHE A 112 -13.42 -23.70 4.21
CA PHE A 112 -13.91 -24.53 5.30
C PHE A 112 -13.35 -25.94 5.19
N VAL A 113 -13.09 -26.56 6.32
CA VAL A 113 -12.79 -27.98 6.44
C VAL A 113 -13.82 -28.66 7.35
N ARG A 114 -14.07 -29.93 7.09
CA ARG A 114 -14.99 -30.71 7.88
C ARG A 114 -14.30 -31.21 9.14
N GLY A 115 -14.68 -30.69 10.29
CA GLY A 115 -14.28 -31.20 11.59
C GLY A 115 -15.24 -32.35 12.06
N ASP A 116 -14.98 -32.85 13.25
CA ASP A 116 -15.78 -33.99 13.83
C ASP A 116 -17.24 -33.65 14.01
N LYS A 117 -17.55 -32.42 14.41
CA LYS A 117 -18.92 -31.98 14.75
C LYS A 117 -19.46 -30.90 13.83
N ASN A 118 -18.59 -30.04 13.31
CA ASN A 118 -18.95 -28.85 12.55
C ASN A 118 -18.03 -28.65 11.36
N TRP A 119 -18.49 -27.85 10.39
CA TRP A 119 -17.60 -27.20 9.43
C TRP A 119 -16.83 -26.09 10.14
N GLN A 120 -15.55 -25.97 9.86
CA GLN A 120 -14.65 -25.04 10.50
C GLN A 120 -13.91 -24.19 9.47
N ILE A 121 -13.79 -22.90 9.71
CA ILE A 121 -12.99 -21.97 8.91
C ILE A 121 -11.52 -22.34 9.08
N ALA A 122 -10.87 -22.72 7.99
CA ALA A 122 -9.46 -23.06 7.96
C ALA A 122 -8.60 -21.95 7.35
N TRP A 123 -9.20 -21.14 6.47
CA TRP A 123 -8.52 -20.01 5.85
C TRP A 123 -9.55 -18.95 5.41
N ARG A 124 -9.16 -17.65 5.51
CA ARG A 124 -10.01 -16.57 5.01
C ARG A 124 -9.21 -15.34 4.61
N THR A 125 -9.74 -14.60 3.63
CA THR A 125 -9.24 -13.27 3.24
C THR A 125 -10.36 -12.39 2.73
N LEU A 126 -10.14 -11.06 2.81
CA LEU A 126 -10.97 -10.04 2.18
C LEU A 126 -10.26 -9.52 0.92
N ILE A 127 -11.02 -9.42 -0.17
CA ILE A 127 -10.62 -8.76 -1.40
C ILE A 127 -11.42 -7.46 -1.47
N PRO A 128 -10.84 -6.32 -1.07
CA PRO A 128 -11.54 -5.05 -1.14
C PRO A 128 -11.96 -4.73 -2.57
N GLY A 129 -13.19 -4.31 -2.75
CA GLY A 129 -13.67 -3.69 -3.98
C GLY A 129 -13.27 -2.22 -4.06
N SER A 130 -13.82 -1.50 -5.02
CA SER A 130 -13.65 -0.05 -5.07
C SER A 130 -14.31 0.57 -3.84
N ARG A 131 -13.53 1.24 -3.02
CA ARG A 131 -14.04 2.04 -1.91
C ARG A 131 -14.86 3.20 -2.49
N GLN A 132 -16.16 3.22 -2.29
CA GLN A 132 -16.93 4.44 -2.51
C GLN A 132 -16.72 5.32 -1.28
N ILE A 133 -15.86 6.30 -1.43
CA ILE A 133 -15.90 7.49 -0.57
C ILE A 133 -17.20 8.17 -0.99
N GLU A 134 -18.12 8.46 -0.05
CA GLU A 134 -19.30 9.27 -0.37
C GLU A 134 -18.86 10.43 -1.24
N LYS A 135 -19.33 10.47 -2.50
CA LYS A 135 -19.09 11.61 -3.37
C LYS A 135 -19.80 12.78 -2.70
N CYS A 136 -19.00 13.67 -2.14
CA CYS A 136 -19.44 15.05 -1.96
C CYS A 136 -20.04 15.52 -3.30
N PRO A 137 -21.18 16.26 -3.31
CA PRO A 137 -21.83 16.70 -4.53
C PRO A 137 -20.81 17.30 -5.47
N THR A 138 -20.89 16.96 -6.74
CA THR A 138 -20.05 17.45 -7.83
C THR A 138 -20.16 18.97 -7.90
N GLU A 139 -19.36 19.63 -7.09
CA GLU A 139 -18.89 20.97 -7.41
C GLU A 139 -17.67 20.80 -8.32
N GLU A 140 -17.61 21.57 -9.39
CA GLU A 140 -16.45 21.72 -10.26
C GLU A 140 -15.20 21.74 -9.39
N GLN A 141 -14.25 20.86 -9.69
CA GLN A 141 -13.04 20.71 -8.87
C GLN A 141 -12.37 22.08 -8.75
N PRO A 142 -12.42 22.74 -7.58
CA PRO A 142 -11.51 23.83 -7.34
C PRO A 142 -10.10 23.20 -7.39
N GLU A 143 -9.17 23.89 -8.00
CA GLU A 143 -7.75 23.59 -7.85
C GLU A 143 -7.51 23.23 -6.38
N VAL A 144 -7.16 21.95 -6.12
CA VAL A 144 -6.95 21.47 -4.75
C VAL A 144 -5.77 22.25 -4.20
N GLN A 145 -6.05 23.30 -3.45
CA GLN A 145 -5.02 23.93 -2.63
C GLN A 145 -4.54 22.84 -1.69
N VAL A 146 -3.35 22.31 -1.99
CA VAL A 146 -2.67 21.31 -1.16
C VAL A 146 -2.63 21.84 0.26
N SER A 147 -3.32 21.18 1.19
CA SER A 147 -3.29 21.65 2.58
C SER A 147 -1.84 21.64 3.03
N ASN A 148 -1.40 22.69 3.71
CA ASN A 148 -0.02 22.78 4.23
C ASN A 148 0.39 21.52 5.01
N ASP A 149 -0.54 20.84 5.63
CA ASP A 149 -0.37 19.59 6.36
C ASP A 149 0.03 18.41 5.46
N VAL A 150 -0.61 18.25 4.28
CA VAL A 150 -0.24 17.21 3.31
C VAL A 150 1.15 17.49 2.74
N LYS A 151 1.43 18.73 2.35
CA LYS A 151 2.74 19.12 1.83
C LYS A 151 3.85 18.87 2.86
N GLN A 152 3.63 19.26 4.12
CA GLN A 152 4.58 19.01 5.21
C GLN A 152 4.80 17.51 5.45
N THR A 153 3.75 16.71 5.40
CA THR A 153 3.85 15.25 5.53
C THR A 153 4.70 14.65 4.40
N CYS A 154 4.49 15.08 3.15
CA CYS A 154 5.30 14.65 2.00
C CYS A 154 6.77 15.05 2.16
N MET A 155 7.04 16.30 2.53
CA MET A 155 8.40 16.81 2.72
C MET A 155 9.10 16.08 3.88
N SER A 156 8.39 15.80 4.97
CA SER A 156 8.90 15.01 6.09
C SER A 156 9.26 13.59 5.65
N LEU A 157 8.41 12.95 4.86
CA LEU A 157 8.68 11.60 4.34
C LEU A 157 9.92 11.59 3.44
N MET A 158 10.01 12.53 2.47
CA MET A 158 11.17 12.66 1.60
C MET A 158 12.47 12.90 2.37
N SER A 159 12.43 13.69 3.45
CA SER A 159 13.61 14.05 4.23
C SER A 159 14.06 12.96 5.22
N ASN A 160 13.17 12.03 5.59
CA ASN A 160 13.45 11.04 6.63
C ASN A 160 13.64 9.61 6.12
N MET A 161 13.28 9.31 4.86
CA MET A 161 13.51 7.98 4.30
C MET A 161 14.89 7.86 3.68
N PRO A 162 15.70 6.86 4.05
CA PRO A 162 17.05 6.69 3.49
C PRO A 162 17.05 6.23 2.03
N VAL A 163 15.94 5.66 1.58
CA VAL A 163 15.79 5.05 0.25
C VAL A 163 14.48 5.53 -0.39
N CYS A 164 14.49 5.72 -1.70
CA CYS A 164 13.30 5.79 -2.53
C CYS A 164 13.32 4.68 -3.58
N TYR A 165 12.17 4.39 -4.17
CA TYR A 165 11.99 3.32 -5.15
C TYR A 165 11.68 3.95 -6.52
N LEU A 166 12.66 3.93 -7.42
CA LEU A 166 12.51 4.45 -8.78
C LEU A 166 11.95 3.37 -9.71
N THR A 167 10.81 3.63 -10.32
CA THR A 167 10.19 2.77 -11.33
C THR A 167 10.39 3.34 -12.72
N THR A 168 10.90 2.52 -13.61
CA THR A 168 11.10 2.79 -15.05
C THR A 168 10.33 1.76 -15.86
N ILE A 169 9.97 2.07 -17.11
CA ILE A 169 9.20 1.19 -17.99
C ILE A 169 10.09 0.76 -19.15
N ASP A 170 10.08 -0.53 -19.50
CA ASP A 170 10.82 -1.04 -20.64
C ASP A 170 10.03 -0.90 -21.97
N SER A 171 10.63 -1.36 -23.08
CA SER A 171 10.03 -1.30 -24.42
C SER A 171 8.75 -2.13 -24.56
N GLU A 172 8.52 -3.10 -23.70
CA GLU A 172 7.33 -3.95 -23.68
C GLU A 172 6.24 -3.39 -22.78
N GLY A 173 6.50 -2.27 -22.08
CA GLY A 173 5.59 -1.65 -21.13
C GLY A 173 5.67 -2.23 -19.71
N PHE A 174 6.68 -3.07 -19.44
CA PHE A 174 6.82 -3.70 -18.12
C PHE A 174 7.53 -2.75 -17.12
N PRO A 175 6.97 -2.54 -15.92
CA PRO A 175 7.59 -1.69 -14.92
C PRO A 175 8.74 -2.39 -14.18
N HIS A 176 9.86 -1.69 -14.02
CA HIS A 176 11.03 -2.14 -13.28
C HIS A 176 11.33 -1.17 -12.13
N THR A 177 11.28 -1.67 -10.91
CA THR A 177 11.54 -0.86 -9.71
C THR A 177 12.92 -1.15 -9.14
N ASN A 178 13.65 -0.08 -8.80
CA ASN A 178 14.97 -0.14 -8.19
C ASN A 178 15.00 0.69 -6.91
N ALA A 179 15.59 0.18 -5.86
CA ALA A 179 15.94 0.97 -4.69
C ALA A 179 17.06 1.96 -5.04
N MET A 180 16.88 3.22 -4.68
CA MET A 180 17.84 4.30 -4.92
C MET A 180 18.15 5.01 -3.61
N ASN A 181 19.39 5.47 -3.45
CA ASN A 181 19.72 6.33 -2.34
C ASN A 181 18.90 7.62 -2.44
N ASN A 182 18.25 7.98 -1.35
CA ASN A 182 17.54 9.25 -1.26
C ASN A 182 18.50 10.37 -0.87
N LEU A 183 18.86 11.21 -1.82
CA LEU A 183 19.82 12.31 -1.59
C LEU A 183 19.22 13.44 -0.73
N ARG A 184 17.91 13.49 -0.52
CA ARG A 184 17.25 14.39 0.45
C ARG A 184 17.36 13.93 1.90
N TYR A 185 17.84 12.71 2.17
CA TYR A 185 18.01 12.19 3.52
C TYR A 185 19.17 12.89 4.24
N ALA A 186 18.87 13.98 4.93
CA ALA A 186 19.85 14.87 5.53
C ALA A 186 20.81 14.21 6.53
N ARG A 187 20.38 13.11 7.19
CA ARG A 187 21.26 12.34 8.10
C ARG A 187 22.43 11.71 7.38
N GLN A 188 22.24 11.29 6.12
CA GLN A 188 23.29 10.66 5.31
C GLN A 188 23.97 11.67 4.39
N TYR A 189 23.25 12.68 3.90
CA TYR A 189 23.73 13.66 2.93
C TYR A 189 23.54 15.10 3.43
N PRO A 190 24.14 15.47 4.58
CA PRO A 190 23.97 16.82 5.13
C PRO A 190 24.48 17.93 4.21
N SER A 191 25.48 17.66 3.37
CA SER A 191 26.03 18.59 2.40
C SER A 191 25.07 18.96 1.27
N LEU A 192 23.99 18.19 1.06
CA LEU A 192 23.04 18.40 -0.03
C LEU A 192 21.79 19.20 0.42
N VAL A 193 21.65 19.50 1.69
CA VAL A 193 20.48 20.21 2.22
C VAL A 193 20.25 21.54 1.52
N ASP A 194 21.33 22.30 1.32
CA ASP A 194 21.24 23.63 0.69
C ASP A 194 20.95 23.54 -0.82
N LEU A 195 21.45 22.51 -1.51
CA LEU A 195 21.09 22.25 -2.91
C LEU A 195 19.56 22.14 -3.10
N PHE A 196 18.90 21.43 -2.20
CA PHE A 196 17.44 21.25 -2.28
C PHE A 196 16.62 22.46 -1.83
N LYS A 197 17.21 23.39 -1.08
CA LYS A 197 16.58 24.68 -0.73
C LYS A 197 16.66 25.69 -1.87
N GLU A 198 17.62 25.53 -2.77
CA GLU A 198 17.80 26.39 -3.95
C GLU A 198 16.88 26.00 -5.10
N GLU A 199 16.23 24.81 -5.02
CA GLU A 199 15.29 24.37 -6.04
C GLU A 199 13.97 25.14 -5.96
N ASP A 200 13.45 25.55 -7.11
CA ASP A 200 12.14 26.21 -7.22
C ASP A 200 10.99 25.27 -6.86
N ASP A 201 11.17 23.96 -7.11
CA ASP A 201 10.18 22.91 -6.81
C ASP A 201 10.58 22.14 -5.55
N ASP A 202 9.77 22.24 -4.50
CA ASP A 202 9.97 21.54 -3.25
C ASP A 202 10.01 20.01 -3.40
N PHE A 203 9.42 19.45 -4.46
CA PHE A 203 9.39 18.02 -4.73
C PHE A 203 10.48 17.55 -5.70
N ALA A 204 11.34 18.44 -6.20
CA ALA A 204 12.46 18.06 -7.04
C ALA A 204 13.32 16.99 -6.36
N LEU A 205 13.73 15.97 -7.10
CA LEU A 205 14.51 14.85 -6.59
C LEU A 205 15.74 14.62 -7.46
N TYR A 206 16.91 14.59 -6.82
CA TYR A 206 18.14 14.16 -7.46
C TYR A 206 18.45 12.71 -7.10
N LEU A 207 18.96 11.96 -8.09
CA LEU A 207 19.36 10.56 -7.95
C LEU A 207 20.73 10.35 -8.62
N SER A 208 21.54 9.47 -8.07
CA SER A 208 22.80 9.05 -8.69
C SER A 208 22.72 7.62 -9.21
N THR A 209 23.30 7.37 -10.37
CA THR A 209 23.36 6.03 -10.97
C THR A 209 24.52 5.86 -11.92
N GLY A 210 24.83 4.60 -12.28
CA GLY A 210 25.81 4.31 -13.34
C GLY A 210 25.20 4.51 -14.73
N MET A 211 25.93 5.22 -15.61
CA MET A 211 25.49 5.53 -16.97
C MET A 211 25.14 4.28 -17.81
N GLN A 212 25.80 3.14 -17.52
CA GLN A 212 25.57 1.88 -18.23
C GLN A 212 24.56 0.97 -17.52
N SER A 213 23.89 1.45 -16.48
CA SER A 213 22.90 0.64 -15.77
C SER A 213 21.68 0.35 -16.68
N PRO A 214 21.02 -0.82 -16.53
CA PRO A 214 19.83 -1.15 -17.33
C PRO A 214 18.69 -0.12 -17.22
N LYS A 215 18.57 0.53 -16.08
CA LYS A 215 17.56 1.61 -15.88
C LYS A 215 17.85 2.84 -16.75
N MET A 216 19.13 3.15 -17.03
CA MET A 216 19.50 4.24 -17.94
C MET A 216 19.04 3.99 -19.36
N ALA A 217 19.18 2.77 -19.86
CA ALA A 217 18.68 2.41 -21.19
C ALA A 217 17.17 2.62 -21.28
N ARG A 218 16.42 2.19 -20.25
CA ARG A 218 14.95 2.38 -20.17
C ARG A 218 14.58 3.86 -20.13
N MET A 219 15.25 4.66 -19.28
CA MET A 219 14.97 6.10 -19.15
C MET A 219 15.31 6.91 -20.40
N LYS A 220 16.32 6.48 -21.16
CA LYS A 220 16.62 7.08 -22.48
C LYS A 220 15.55 6.78 -23.52
N ALA A 221 14.92 5.60 -23.46
CA ALA A 221 13.83 5.22 -24.34
C ALA A 221 12.48 5.82 -23.91
N ASN A 222 12.26 5.96 -22.60
CA ASN A 222 11.04 6.52 -22.01
C ASN A 222 11.40 7.29 -20.73
N SER A 223 11.37 8.61 -20.82
CA SER A 223 11.72 9.52 -19.71
C SER A 223 10.73 9.49 -18.54
N LYS A 224 9.53 8.95 -18.75
CA LYS A 224 8.49 8.88 -17.71
C LYS A 224 8.87 7.88 -16.64
N VAL A 225 8.92 8.37 -15.41
CA VAL A 225 9.28 7.58 -14.21
C VAL A 225 8.36 7.89 -13.05
N SER A 226 8.38 7.04 -12.04
CA SER A 226 7.87 7.39 -10.73
C SER A 226 8.89 7.07 -9.63
N ALA A 227 9.00 7.96 -8.65
CA ALA A 227 9.76 7.73 -7.43
C ALA A 227 8.79 7.55 -6.26
N TYR A 228 8.92 6.48 -5.49
CA TYR A 228 8.05 6.15 -4.38
C TYR A 228 8.82 6.16 -3.07
N PHE A 229 8.26 6.83 -2.07
CA PHE A 229 8.73 6.85 -0.68
C PHE A 229 7.66 6.22 0.20
N CYS A 230 8.04 5.46 1.21
CA CYS A 230 7.11 4.91 2.17
C CYS A 230 7.70 4.81 3.58
N ASP A 231 6.84 5.08 4.56
CA ASP A 231 7.05 4.68 5.95
C ASP A 231 6.00 3.62 6.29
N ALA A 232 6.43 2.36 6.30
CA ALA A 232 5.55 1.23 6.56
C ALA A 232 4.97 1.25 7.99
N ASN A 233 5.68 1.84 8.96
CA ASN A 233 5.22 1.90 10.35
C ASN A 233 4.08 2.92 10.53
N GLN A 234 4.09 3.98 9.73
CA GLN A 234 3.05 5.02 9.79
C GLN A 234 1.97 4.85 8.71
N ILE A 235 2.14 3.87 7.80
CA ILE A 235 1.25 3.64 6.64
C ILE A 235 1.14 4.94 5.81
N VAL A 236 2.28 5.60 5.60
CA VAL A 236 2.39 6.80 4.78
C VAL A 236 3.17 6.46 3.52
N GLY A 237 2.65 6.85 2.38
CA GLY A 237 3.30 6.64 1.08
C GLY A 237 3.14 7.86 0.18
N LEU A 238 4.19 8.16 -0.58
CA LEU A 238 4.28 9.28 -1.52
C LEU A 238 4.83 8.79 -2.84
N MET A 239 4.14 9.05 -3.94
CA MET A 239 4.60 8.84 -5.30
C MET A 239 4.77 10.19 -6.01
N LEU A 240 5.96 10.39 -6.53
CA LEU A 240 6.31 11.50 -7.42
C LEU A 240 6.37 10.95 -8.84
N GLY A 241 5.49 11.39 -9.72
CA GLY A 241 5.46 10.98 -11.14
C GLY A 241 5.85 12.14 -12.04
N GLY A 242 6.71 11.90 -13.02
CA GLY A 242 7.18 12.94 -13.93
C GLY A 242 8.17 12.39 -14.96
N GLU A 243 8.89 13.28 -15.58
CA GLU A 243 9.94 12.96 -16.52
C GLU A 243 11.32 13.14 -15.89
N ILE A 244 12.23 12.21 -16.17
CA ILE A 244 13.59 12.24 -15.67
C ILE A 244 14.48 13.01 -16.65
N GLU A 245 15.30 13.87 -16.12
CA GLU A 245 16.35 14.59 -16.85
C GLU A 245 17.73 14.05 -16.46
N ILE A 246 18.60 13.88 -17.45
CA ILE A 246 20.00 13.53 -17.22
C ILE A 246 20.80 14.83 -17.07
N ILE A 247 21.35 15.06 -15.89
CA ILE A 247 22.12 16.27 -15.61
C ILE A 247 23.51 16.18 -16.22
N MET A 248 23.80 17.09 -17.13
CA MET A 248 25.09 17.21 -17.77
C MET A 248 25.97 18.29 -17.11
N ASP A 249 25.38 19.18 -16.31
CA ASP A 249 26.08 20.23 -15.60
C ASP A 249 27.07 19.65 -14.58
N GLN A 250 28.36 19.96 -14.80
CA GLN A 250 29.44 19.42 -13.99
C GLN A 250 29.46 20.01 -12.58
N GLU A 251 29.01 21.26 -12.40
CA GLU A 251 28.96 21.92 -11.10
C GLU A 251 27.91 21.18 -10.20
N ILE A 252 26.72 20.89 -10.74
CA ILE A 252 25.70 20.13 -10.04
C ILE A 252 26.19 18.71 -9.73
N LYS A 253 26.86 18.05 -10.69
CA LYS A 253 27.42 16.70 -10.48
C LYS A 253 28.47 16.73 -9.35
N ASN A 254 29.33 17.76 -9.30
CA ASN A 254 30.32 17.90 -8.25
C ASN A 254 29.70 18.19 -6.88
N ARG A 255 28.64 18.99 -6.81
CA ARG A 255 27.90 19.28 -5.58
C ARG A 255 27.22 18.01 -5.01
N ILE A 256 26.71 17.17 -5.88
CA ILE A 256 26.03 15.92 -5.48
C ILE A 256 27.01 14.82 -5.11
N TRP A 257 28.23 14.86 -5.61
CA TRP A 257 29.25 13.85 -5.37
C TRP A 257 29.53 13.65 -3.87
N GLN A 258 29.59 12.39 -3.45
CA GLN A 258 29.88 12.05 -2.06
C GLN A 258 31.22 11.34 -1.90
N LYS A 259 31.91 11.66 -0.81
CA LYS A 259 33.14 10.97 -0.43
C LYS A 259 32.87 9.48 -0.28
N GLY A 260 33.71 8.66 -0.94
CA GLY A 260 33.55 7.19 -0.93
C GLY A 260 32.83 6.62 -2.14
N TRP A 261 32.18 7.43 -2.97
CA TRP A 261 31.56 6.93 -4.20
C TRP A 261 32.56 6.51 -5.29
N THR A 262 33.86 6.82 -5.11
CA THR A 262 34.95 6.29 -5.96
C THR A 262 34.98 4.76 -6.00
N MET A 263 34.44 4.06 -5.00
CA MET A 263 34.32 2.61 -5.05
C MET A 263 33.31 2.13 -6.12
N TYR A 264 32.33 2.97 -6.48
CA TYR A 264 31.32 2.68 -7.52
C TYR A 264 31.65 3.39 -8.84
N TYR A 265 32.32 4.53 -8.79
CA TYR A 265 32.67 5.40 -9.91
C TYR A 265 34.14 5.78 -9.81
N PRO A 266 35.05 4.91 -10.28
CA PRO A 266 36.50 5.05 -10.06
C PRO A 266 37.09 6.35 -10.61
N ASN A 267 36.51 6.89 -11.69
CA ASN A 267 36.98 8.11 -12.33
C ASN A 267 36.38 9.40 -11.73
N GLY A 268 35.69 9.30 -10.61
CA GLY A 268 35.14 10.45 -9.87
C GLY A 268 33.89 11.08 -10.52
N PRO A 269 33.54 12.31 -10.11
CA PRO A 269 32.33 13.00 -10.62
C PRO A 269 32.41 13.39 -12.09
N GLU A 270 33.60 13.48 -12.66
CA GLU A 270 33.83 13.75 -14.08
C GLU A 270 33.85 12.49 -14.94
N GLY A 271 33.89 11.31 -14.29
CA GLY A 271 33.93 10.02 -14.96
C GLY A 271 32.70 9.74 -15.82
N PRO A 272 32.92 9.10 -16.99
CA PRO A 272 31.81 8.81 -17.91
C PRO A 272 30.80 7.79 -17.36
N GLU A 273 31.17 7.03 -16.33
CA GLU A 273 30.31 6.07 -15.66
C GLU A 273 29.34 6.70 -14.65
N TYR A 274 29.64 7.91 -14.15
CA TYR A 274 28.81 8.59 -13.17
C TYR A 274 27.73 9.45 -13.82
N CYS A 275 26.51 9.27 -13.37
CA CYS A 275 25.35 10.00 -13.87
C CYS A 275 24.50 10.53 -12.71
N VAL A 276 24.07 11.77 -12.85
CA VAL A 276 23.06 12.41 -12.00
C VAL A 276 21.77 12.56 -12.80
N LEU A 277 20.68 12.26 -12.14
CA LEU A 277 19.33 12.37 -12.68
C LEU A 277 18.55 13.38 -11.86
N LYS A 278 17.69 14.19 -12.50
CA LYS A 278 16.75 15.09 -11.85
C LYS A 278 15.34 14.69 -12.24
N LEU A 279 14.47 14.53 -11.27
CA LEU A 279 13.02 14.36 -11.45
C LEU A 279 12.34 15.61 -10.88
N VAL A 280 11.66 16.37 -11.74
CA VAL A 280 10.70 17.39 -11.37
C VAL A 280 9.31 16.77 -11.60
N PRO A 281 8.54 16.49 -10.56
CA PRO A 281 7.29 15.77 -10.72
C PRO A 281 6.21 16.66 -11.34
N SER A 282 5.41 16.10 -12.22
CA SER A 282 4.17 16.71 -12.75
C SER A 282 2.94 16.26 -12.00
N ILE A 283 3.05 15.17 -11.22
CA ILE A 283 1.99 14.63 -10.38
C ILE A 283 2.58 14.12 -9.07
N VAL A 284 1.90 14.46 -7.98
CA VAL A 284 2.22 14.01 -6.63
C VAL A 284 0.99 13.31 -6.05
N LYS A 285 1.13 12.06 -5.63
CA LYS A 285 0.02 11.33 -5.02
C LYS A 285 0.48 10.35 -3.96
N GLY A 286 -0.41 10.00 -3.06
CA GLY A 286 -0.06 9.09 -1.99
C GLY A 286 -1.17 8.86 -0.99
N MET A 287 -0.74 8.38 0.17
CA MET A 287 -1.59 8.11 1.32
C MET A 287 -0.94 8.70 2.56
N CYS A 288 -1.69 9.41 3.36
CA CYS A 288 -1.26 9.87 4.68
C CYS A 288 -2.38 9.62 5.72
N LYS A 289 -2.16 10.03 6.97
CA LYS A 289 -3.15 9.87 8.05
C LYS A 289 -4.52 10.48 7.73
N ASN A 290 -4.55 11.51 6.87
CA ASN A 290 -5.77 12.21 6.45
C ASN A 290 -6.46 11.54 5.24
N GLY A 291 -5.96 10.41 4.76
CA GLY A 291 -6.46 9.69 3.60
C GLY A 291 -5.59 9.84 2.35
N PRO A 292 -6.09 9.39 1.19
CA PRO A 292 -5.39 9.53 -0.08
C PRO A 292 -5.35 10.99 -0.51
N PHE A 293 -4.29 11.36 -1.22
CA PHE A 293 -4.14 12.67 -1.83
C PHE A 293 -3.55 12.53 -3.25
N GLU A 294 -3.92 13.44 -4.12
CA GLU A 294 -3.35 13.61 -5.46
C GLU A 294 -3.44 15.07 -5.87
N PHE A 295 -2.36 15.60 -6.43
CA PHE A 295 -2.33 16.94 -7.03
C PHE A 295 -1.31 17.01 -8.16
N LYS A 296 -1.51 17.94 -9.08
CA LYS A 296 -0.60 18.26 -10.17
C LYS A 296 0.30 19.42 -9.77
N MET A 297 1.54 19.38 -10.26
CA MET A 297 2.51 20.46 -10.10
C MET A 297 2.44 21.41 -11.27
#